data_32a45130649277aa6a63709d156edbe3
#
_entry.id   32a45130649277aa6a63709d156edbe3
#
_cell.length_a   1.000
_cell.length_b   1.000
_cell.length_c   1.000
_cell.angle_alpha   90.00
_cell.angle_beta   90.00
_cell.angle_gamma   90.00
#
_symmetry.space_group_name_H-M   'P 1'
#
loop_
_entity.id
_entity.type
_entity.pdbx_description
1 polymer ?
#
loop_
_entity_poly.entity_id
_entity_poly.type
_entity_poly.pdbx_seq_one_letter_code
_entity_poly.pdbx_strand_id
1 'polypeptide(L)' 'EKRELLRVVHTPDGTVFLDRTGKANGRGAYVCKSAQCLQKAVKTRQLERALSCPISQEVFESLQKAMAEDG' A
#
# COMPACT_ATOMS: atom_id res chain seq x y z
N GLU A 1 -3.61 -22.65 0.06
CA GLU A 1 -3.76 -21.68 -1.01
C GLU A 1 -2.98 -20.42 -0.73
N LYS A 2 -2.20 -20.02 -1.69
CA LYS A 2 -1.36 -18.85 -1.51
C LYS A 2 -2.04 -17.60 -2.00
N ARG A 3 -2.00 -16.59 -1.17
CA ARG A 3 -2.42 -15.27 -1.59
C ARG A 3 -1.21 -14.41 -1.70
N GLU A 4 -1.12 -13.69 -2.78
CA GLU A 4 -0.05 -12.73 -2.93
C GLU A 4 -0.47 -11.45 -2.23
N LEU A 5 0.31 -11.09 -1.24
CA LEU A 5 0.10 -9.86 -0.51
C LEU A 5 1.19 -8.88 -0.85
N LEU A 6 0.81 -7.64 -1.02
CA LEU A 6 1.76 -6.57 -1.28
C LEU A 6 1.87 -5.71 -0.03
N ARG A 7 3.08 -5.29 0.26
CA ARG A 7 3.33 -4.49 1.44
C ARG A 7 3.39 -3.03 1.06
N VAL A 8 2.56 -2.23 1.69
CA VAL A 8 2.60 -0.78 1.53
C VAL A 8 3.33 -0.22 2.73
N VAL A 9 4.33 0.62 2.49
CA VAL A 9 5.20 1.11 3.54
C VAL A 9 5.15 2.62 3.61
N HIS A 10 5.10 3.14 4.83
CA HIS A 10 5.24 4.56 5.11
C HIS A 10 6.56 4.75 5.85
N THR A 11 7.52 5.36 5.17
CA THR A 11 8.85 5.55 5.73
C THR A 11 8.88 6.78 6.65
N PRO A 12 9.91 6.88 7.49
CA PRO A 12 10.01 8.02 8.42
C PRO A 12 10.11 9.38 7.73
N ASP A 13 10.53 9.41 6.47
CA ASP A 13 10.63 10.67 5.75
C ASP A 13 9.31 11.11 5.15
N GLY A 14 8.26 10.34 5.35
CA GLY A 14 6.93 10.69 4.87
C GLY A 14 6.54 10.10 3.53
N THR A 15 7.36 9.21 2.98
CA THR A 15 7.07 8.59 1.69
C THR A 15 6.23 7.34 1.87
N VAL A 16 5.24 7.18 1.01
CA VAL A 16 4.42 5.96 0.99
C VAL A 16 4.61 5.30 -0.37
N PHE A 17 4.95 4.02 -0.34
CA PHE A 17 5.18 3.29 -1.59
C PHE A 17 4.94 1.80 -1.40
N LEU A 18 4.90 1.10 -2.52
CA LEU A 18 4.71 -0.34 -2.53
C LEU A 18 6.07 -1.02 -2.43
N ASP A 19 6.27 -1.78 -1.37
CA ASP A 19 7.54 -2.44 -1.11
C ASP A 19 7.44 -3.91 -1.49
N ARG A 20 8.07 -4.26 -2.59
CA ARG A 20 8.04 -5.63 -3.09
C ARG A 20 9.09 -6.51 -2.45
N THR A 21 10.11 -5.90 -1.87
CA THR A 21 11.20 -6.67 -1.28
C THR A 21 11.00 -6.95 0.19
N GLY A 22 10.16 -6.17 0.85
CA GLY A 22 9.93 -6.30 2.27
C GLY A 22 11.06 -5.78 3.13
N LYS A 23 11.97 -5.00 2.56
CA LYS A 23 13.15 -4.52 3.27
C LYS A 23 13.07 -3.07 3.68
N ALA A 24 12.07 -2.36 3.25
CA ALA A 24 11.96 -0.94 3.55
C ALA A 24 11.66 -0.74 5.04
N ASN A 25 12.28 0.27 5.62
CA ASN A 25 12.05 0.63 7.00
C ASN A 25 10.83 1.52 7.12
N GLY A 26 10.03 1.30 8.15
CA GLY A 26 8.86 2.12 8.39
C GLY A 26 7.66 1.26 8.72
N ARG A 27 6.52 1.92 8.82
CA ARG A 27 5.28 1.20 9.08
C ARG A 27 4.80 0.53 7.80
N GLY A 28 4.37 -0.71 7.93
CA GLY A 28 3.91 -1.46 6.78
C GLY A 28 2.52 -2.01 6.98
N ALA A 29 1.81 -2.15 5.86
CA ALA A 29 0.50 -2.77 5.86
C ALA A 29 0.43 -3.67 4.64
N TYR A 30 -0.26 -4.80 4.79
CA TYR A 30 -0.39 -5.75 3.68
C TYR A 30 -1.77 -5.61 3.05
N VAL A 31 -1.79 -5.64 1.73
CA VAL A 31 -3.04 -5.64 0.98
C VAL A 31 -2.98 -6.74 -0.06
N CYS A 32 -4.13 -7.27 -0.42
CA CYS A 32 -4.19 -8.26 -1.48
C CYS A 32 -3.74 -7.62 -2.79
N LYS A 33 -3.13 -8.44 -3.64
CA LYS A 33 -2.67 -7.98 -4.94
C LYS A 33 -3.88 -7.80 -5.86
N SER A 34 -4.65 -6.77 -5.60
CA SER A 34 -5.88 -6.50 -6.32
C SER A 34 -6.22 -5.03 -6.18
N ALA A 35 -6.56 -4.41 -7.31
CA ALA A 35 -6.95 -3.01 -7.29
C ALA A 35 -8.18 -2.80 -6.41
N GLN A 36 -9.07 -3.78 -6.40
CA GLN A 36 -10.27 -3.69 -5.57
C GLN A 36 -9.93 -3.69 -4.09
N CYS A 37 -8.99 -4.53 -3.68
CA CYS A 37 -8.57 -4.56 -2.29
C CYS A 37 -7.90 -3.27 -1.88
N LEU A 38 -7.05 -2.73 -2.75
CA LEU A 38 -6.40 -1.47 -2.48
C LEU A 38 -7.43 -0.34 -2.35
N GLN A 39 -8.36 -0.30 -3.29
CA GLN A 39 -9.39 0.73 -3.29
C GLN A 39 -10.23 0.65 -2.02
N LYS A 40 -10.59 -0.56 -1.62
CA LYS A 40 -11.38 -0.75 -0.41
C LYS A 40 -10.59 -0.34 0.82
N ALA A 41 -9.31 -0.70 0.88
CA ALA A 41 -8.46 -0.36 2.02
C ALA A 41 -8.31 1.15 2.17
N VAL A 42 -8.21 1.87 1.06
CA VAL A 42 -8.12 3.31 1.10
C VAL A 42 -9.47 3.93 1.46
N LYS A 43 -10.54 3.42 0.86
CA LYS A 43 -11.86 3.96 1.07
C LYS A 43 -12.33 3.80 2.50
N THR A 44 -11.99 2.69 3.15
CA THR A 44 -12.36 2.45 4.53
C THR A 44 -11.34 2.99 5.52
N ARG A 45 -10.29 3.62 5.01
CA ARG A 45 -9.23 4.20 5.82
C ARG A 45 -8.45 3.18 6.63
N GLN A 46 -8.54 1.92 6.25
CA GLN A 46 -7.76 0.88 6.93
C GLN A 46 -6.27 1.10 6.71
N LEU A 47 -5.91 1.49 5.49
CA LEU A 47 -4.51 1.72 5.16
C LEU A 47 -3.98 2.93 5.92
N GLU A 48 -4.78 3.98 6.02
CA GLU A 48 -4.38 5.17 6.76
C GLU A 48 -4.12 4.85 8.22
N ARG A 49 -4.98 4.03 8.80
CA ARG A 49 -4.80 3.64 10.19
C ARG A 49 -3.54 2.80 10.38
N ALA A 50 -3.33 1.85 9.48
CA ALA A 50 -2.18 0.97 9.60
C ALA A 50 -0.88 1.72 9.44
N LEU A 51 -0.85 2.71 8.55
CA LEU A 51 0.36 3.46 8.27
C LEU A 51 0.47 4.73 9.11
N SER A 52 -0.57 5.08 9.85
CA SER A 52 -0.61 6.27 10.69
C SER A 52 -0.37 7.54 9.88
N CYS A 53 -0.85 7.57 8.65
CA CYS A 53 -0.72 8.76 7.81
C CYS A 53 -1.85 8.78 6.80
N PRO A 54 -2.24 9.97 6.33
CA PRO A 54 -3.27 10.05 5.31
C PRO A 54 -2.75 9.55 3.96
N ILE A 55 -3.65 9.00 3.18
CA ILE A 55 -3.35 8.55 1.83
C ILE A 55 -3.96 9.54 0.86
N SER A 56 -3.11 10.32 0.20
CA SER A 56 -3.58 11.30 -0.77
C SER A 56 -3.95 10.61 -2.08
N GLN A 57 -4.64 11.36 -2.92
CA GLN A 57 -5.01 10.85 -4.24
C GLN A 57 -3.78 10.45 -5.04
N GLU A 58 -2.74 11.24 -4.96
CA GLU A 58 -1.50 10.95 -5.67
C GLU A 58 -0.90 9.64 -5.20
N VAL A 59 -0.87 9.43 -3.89
CA VAL A 59 -0.34 8.20 -3.33
C VAL A 59 -1.17 7.02 -3.78
N PHE A 60 -2.48 7.16 -3.72
CA PHE A 60 -3.37 6.10 -4.15
C PHE A 60 -3.13 5.72 -5.61
N GLU A 61 -3.02 6.71 -6.47
CA GLU A 61 -2.79 6.46 -7.89
C GLU A 61 -1.43 5.79 -8.12
N SER A 62 -0.43 6.22 -7.36
CA SER A 62 0.90 5.64 -7.45
C SER A 62 0.88 4.16 -7.07
N LEU A 63 0.19 3.85 -5.97
CA LEU A 63 0.08 2.46 -5.52
C LEU A 63 -0.69 1.63 -6.53
N GLN A 64 -1.76 2.18 -7.05
CA GLN A 64 -2.58 1.49 -8.03
C GLN A 64 -1.79 1.18 -9.29
N LYS A 65 -1.00 2.13 -9.74
CA LYS A 65 -0.17 1.95 -10.92
C LYS A 65 0.89 0.88 -10.70
N ALA A 66 1.54 0.93 -9.54
CA ALA A 66 2.56 -0.05 -9.21
C ALA A 66 1.97 -1.45 -9.15
N MET A 67 0.77 -1.56 -8.61
CA MET A 67 0.07 -2.83 -8.51
C MET A 67 -0.27 -3.38 -9.89
N ALA A 68 -0.70 -2.50 -10.80
CA ALA A 68 -1.03 -2.91 -12.15
C ALA A 68 0.21 -3.36 -12.91
N GLU A 69 1.33 -2.67 -12.70
CA GLU A 69 2.57 -3.05 -13.36
C GLU A 69 3.09 -4.38 -12.85
N ASP A 70 2.86 -4.64 -11.59
CA ASP A 70 3.32 -5.87 -10.97
C ASP A 70 2.53 -7.08 -11.47
N GLY A 71 1.31 -6.84 -11.86
CA GLY A 71 0.45 -7.91 -12.35
C GLY A 71 0.90 -8.46 -13.64
#